data_d39b0c56e63844f453ca8c12ae0daddf
#
_entry.id   d39b0c56e63844f453ca8c12ae0daddf
#
_cell.length_a   1.000
_cell.length_b   1.000
_cell.length_c   1.000
_cell.angle_alpha   90.00
_cell.angle_beta   90.00
_cell.angle_gamma   90.00
#
_symmetry.space_group_name_H-M   'P 1'
#
loop_
_entity.id
_entity.type
_entity.pdbx_description
1 polymer ?
#
loop_
_entity_poly.entity_id
_entity_poly.type
_entity_poly.pdbx_seq_one_letter_code
_entity_poly.pdbx_strand_id
1 'polypeptide(L)' 'MFTNREEVLEKALQVFAKMNYEKATQMEIAKACGLSKAGLVYYFPFKLDLFVAVVDK' A
#
# COMPACT_ATOMS: atom_id res chain seq x y z
N MET A 1 6.68 15.79 5.47
CA MET A 1 6.01 15.04 4.48
C MET A 1 4.86 14.24 5.06
N PHE A 2 3.80 14.20 4.41
CA PHE A 2 2.67 13.44 4.91
C PHE A 2 2.07 12.62 3.79
N THR A 3 1.23 11.69 4.16
CA THR A 3 0.64 10.77 3.21
C THR A 3 -0.84 10.70 3.47
N ASN A 4 -1.62 10.76 2.42
CA ASN A 4 -3.04 10.55 2.54
C ASN A 4 -3.40 9.23 1.88
N ARG A 5 -4.68 8.90 1.95
CA ARG A 5 -5.15 7.61 1.48
C ARG A 5 -4.88 7.39 0.00
N GLU A 6 -5.06 8.44 -0.78
CA GLU A 6 -4.85 8.32 -2.21
C GLU A 6 -3.39 8.09 -2.57
N GLU A 7 -2.49 8.75 -1.87
CA GLU A 7 -1.07 8.53 -2.11
C GLU A 7 -0.66 7.12 -1.74
N VAL A 8 -1.23 6.60 -0.65
CA VAL A 8 -0.96 5.22 -0.28
C VAL A 8 -1.40 4.28 -1.39
N LEU A 9 -2.57 4.53 -1.97
CA LEU A 9 -3.07 3.69 -3.05
C LEU A 9 -2.19 3.76 -4.28
N GLU A 10 -1.70 4.95 -4.62
CA GLU A 10 -0.83 5.08 -5.78
C GLU A 10 0.48 4.33 -5.58
N LYS A 11 1.05 4.44 -4.39
CA LYS A 11 2.29 3.73 -4.11
C LYS A 11 2.05 2.23 -4.07
N ALA A 12 0.92 1.81 -3.52
CA ALA A 12 0.59 0.39 -3.51
C ALA A 12 0.45 -0.14 -4.93
N LEU A 13 -0.18 0.63 -5.80
CA LEU A 13 -0.30 0.23 -7.20
C LEU A 13 1.07 0.03 -7.83
N GLN A 14 1.99 0.94 -7.57
CA GLN A 14 3.33 0.81 -8.11
C GLN A 14 4.03 -0.44 -7.60
N VAL A 15 3.86 -0.74 -6.32
CA VAL A 15 4.48 -1.92 -5.74
C VAL A 15 3.87 -3.18 -6.34
N PHE A 16 2.55 -3.23 -6.49
CA PHE A 16 1.90 -4.39 -7.07
C PHE A 16 2.30 -4.58 -8.54
N ALA A 17 2.54 -3.48 -9.24
CA ALA A 17 2.97 -3.57 -10.63
C ALA A 17 4.41 -4.07 -10.74
N LYS A 18 5.24 -3.70 -9.77
CA LYS A 18 6.64 -4.07 -9.76
C LYS A 18 6.84 -5.50 -9.26
N MET A 19 6.10 -5.87 -8.25
CA MET A 19 6.10 -7.22 -7.68
C MET A 19 4.69 -7.73 -7.75
N ASN A 20 4.48 -9.00 -7.91
CA ASN A 20 3.12 -9.49 -7.92
C ASN A 20 2.52 -9.40 -6.52
N TYR A 21 1.23 -9.67 -6.42
CA TYR A 21 0.50 -9.51 -5.18
C TYR A 21 1.13 -10.29 -4.02
N GLU A 22 1.58 -11.49 -4.31
CA GLU A 22 2.11 -12.35 -3.25
C GLU A 22 3.41 -11.81 -2.67
N LYS A 23 4.23 -11.19 -3.50
CA LYS A 23 5.51 -10.67 -3.04
C LYS A 23 5.39 -9.27 -2.45
N ALA A 24 4.35 -8.56 -2.78
CA ALA A 24 4.14 -7.20 -2.29
C ALA A 24 3.59 -7.26 -0.88
N THR A 25 4.47 -7.19 0.10
CA THR A 25 4.08 -7.23 1.50
C THR A 25 3.70 -5.84 1.98
N GLN A 26 2.99 -5.79 3.11
CA GLN A 26 2.65 -4.50 3.71
C GLN A 26 3.89 -3.71 4.05
N MET A 27 4.94 -4.39 4.48
CA MET A 27 6.20 -3.72 4.79
C MET A 27 6.77 -3.03 3.56
N GLU A 28 6.74 -3.71 2.41
CA GLU A 28 7.26 -3.12 1.19
C GLU A 28 6.42 -1.92 0.76
N ILE A 29 5.13 -2.05 0.88
CA ILE A 29 4.24 -0.95 0.51
C ILE A 29 4.45 0.23 1.46
N ALA A 30 4.59 -0.04 2.75
CA ALA A 30 4.85 1.01 3.72
C ALA A 30 6.15 1.75 3.40
N LYS A 31 7.18 1.01 3.05
CA LYS A 31 8.44 1.64 2.66
C LYS A 31 8.26 2.55 1.46
N ALA A 32 7.52 2.10 0.48
CA ALA A 32 7.29 2.89 -0.72
C ALA A 32 6.51 4.17 -0.39
N CYS A 33 5.68 4.12 0.62
CA CYS A 33 4.90 5.28 1.05
C CYS A 33 5.66 6.19 2.01
N GLY A 34 6.79 5.73 2.50
CA GLY A 34 7.50 6.50 3.53
C GLY A 34 6.85 6.36 4.90
N LEU A 35 6.14 5.29 5.13
CA LEU A 35 5.44 5.06 6.39
C LEU A 35 6.04 3.87 7.10
N SER A 36 5.80 3.80 8.42
CA SER A 36 6.04 2.57 9.15
C SER A 36 4.91 1.60 8.84
N LYS A 37 5.11 0.33 9.18
CA LYS A 37 4.06 -0.64 8.97
C LYS A 37 2.80 -0.26 9.74
N ALA A 38 2.98 0.26 10.96
CA ALA A 38 1.84 0.68 11.76
C ALA A 38 1.06 1.80 11.08
N GLY A 39 1.78 2.73 10.44
CA GLY A 39 1.12 3.81 9.71
C GLY A 39 0.31 3.29 8.55
N LEU A 40 0.85 2.33 7.81
CA LEU A 40 0.13 1.75 6.70
C LEU A 40 -1.11 1.02 7.19
N VAL A 41 -0.98 0.24 8.24
CA VAL A 41 -2.08 -0.53 8.80
C VAL A 41 -3.21 0.38 9.28
N TYR A 42 -2.86 1.58 9.71
CA TYR A 42 -3.86 2.56 10.09
C TYR A 42 -4.81 2.87 8.93
N TYR A 43 -4.26 3.00 7.73
CA TYR A 43 -5.08 3.28 6.54
C TYR A 43 -5.72 2.02 5.99
N PHE A 44 -4.96 0.95 5.93
CA PHE A 44 -5.42 -0.31 5.32
C PHE A 44 -4.95 -1.47 6.19
N PRO A 45 -5.82 -1.95 7.08
CA PRO A 45 -5.42 -2.99 8.03
C PRO A 45 -4.97 -4.29 7.38
N PHE A 46 -5.49 -4.59 6.20
CA PHE A 46 -5.15 -5.85 5.54
C PHE A 46 -4.65 -5.56 4.13
N LYS A 47 -3.72 -6.42 3.69
CA LYS A 47 -3.20 -6.31 2.35
C LYS A 47 -4.30 -6.43 1.30
N LEU A 48 -5.28 -7.27 1.58
CA LEU A 48 -6.40 -7.43 0.67
C LEU A 48 -7.17 -6.12 0.51
N ASP A 49 -7.30 -5.35 1.58
CA ASP A 49 -7.97 -4.06 1.49
C ASP A 49 -7.26 -3.14 0.51
N LEU A 50 -5.93 -3.15 0.55
CA LEU A 50 -5.15 -2.38 -0.39
C LEU A 50 -5.40 -2.83 -1.82
N PHE A 51 -5.37 -4.13 -2.03
CA PHE A 51 -5.53 -4.68 -3.36
C PHE A 51 -6.90 -4.35 -3.94
N VAL A 52 -7.93 -4.50 -3.14
CA VAL A 52 -9.29 -4.21 -3.57
C VAL A 52 -9.43 -2.72 -3.90
N ALA A 53 -8.86 -1.87 -3.07
CA ALA A 53 -8.96 -0.43 -3.29
C ALA A 53 -8.23 -0.02 -4.56
N VAL A 54 -7.10 -0.63 -4.84
CA VAL A 54 -6.33 -0.33 -6.05
C VAL A 54 -7.10 -0.79 -7.29
N VAL A 55 -7.67 -1.97 -7.24
CA VAL A 55 -8.41 -2.51 -8.38
C VAL A 55 -9.68 -1.71 -8.62
N ASP A 56 -10.31 -1.28 -7.55
CA ASP A 56 -11.58 -0.56 -7.65
C ASP A 56 -11.38 0.87 -8.11
N LYS A 57 -10.18 1.35 -8.03
CA LYS A 57 -9.90 2.70 -8.45
C LYS A 57 -9.93 2.80 -9.97
#